data_2740677cb4837961ca35124c75121e07
#
_entry.id   2740677cb4837961ca35124c75121e07
#
_cell.length_a   1.000
_cell.length_b   1.000
_cell.length_c   1.000
_cell.angle_alpha   90.00
_cell.angle_beta   90.00
_cell.angle_gamma   90.00
#
_symmetry.space_group_name_H-M   'P 1'
#
loop_
_entity.id
_entity.type
_entity.pdbx_description
1 polymer ?
#
loop_
_entity_poly.entity_id
_entity_poly.type
_entity_poly.pdbx_seq_one_letter_code
_entity_poly.pdbx_strand_id
1 'polypeptide(L)'
;MNYAKKKFILVLGASLVILTGCGGQKKETNHIEEQSPNILDTNTVLVSTIAEDLIPITSTPEITTEEPIDTSFDFTVCFAGDVNLDENWGTTKYMSAQPNGIYDCISEELVNFMQDADIMCLNNEYSYSLRGKPLNGKAYTFRADPKRVEVLLQLGVDAVTLANNHVYDYGREAMIDTFTVLEDAGIPYFGAGENLQRAMEPLYLEVDGKTIALVAASRAEKYKMTPQATETEPGILRCYDTELFLQEIKEAKEHADFCIAFVHWGTEYSYDLEQVQLDTGKDYLDAGADAVIGAHSHCLQGMEYYGGKPILYSLGNYWFNEKTLDTMLVQLHFTGDDADTQLTVQVIPAVQSGYRTTYAAEFEEQRRIYDFLESISVNVEISDEGIVTPLETTVYEEGDS
;
A
#
# COMPACT_ATOMS: atom_id res chain seq x y z
N MET A 1 0.15 21.70 -22.38
CA MET A 1 -1.06 21.01 -22.84
C MET A 1 -1.33 19.94 -21.80
N ASN A 2 -2.14 20.29 -20.77
CA ASN A 2 -2.39 19.41 -19.62
C ASN A 2 -3.26 18.23 -20.04
N TYR A 3 -2.67 17.07 -20.21
CA TYR A 3 -3.40 15.81 -20.15
C TYR A 3 -3.54 15.44 -18.66
N ALA A 4 -4.63 15.86 -18.02
CA ALA A 4 -5.06 15.24 -16.79
C ALA A 4 -5.38 13.78 -17.11
N LYS A 5 -4.47 12.85 -16.81
CA LYS A 5 -4.79 11.43 -16.75
C LYS A 5 -5.88 11.30 -15.70
N LYS A 6 -7.08 10.88 -16.09
CA LYS A 6 -8.12 10.54 -15.11
C LYS A 6 -7.67 9.25 -14.48
N LYS A 7 -7.10 9.35 -13.27
CA LYS A 7 -6.85 8.18 -12.41
C LYS A 7 -8.21 7.62 -12.00
N PHE A 8 -8.56 6.45 -12.49
CA PHE A 8 -9.69 5.67 -11.98
C PHE A 8 -9.11 4.67 -11.00
N ILE A 9 -9.08 5.03 -9.71
CA ILE A 9 -8.77 4.11 -8.64
C ILE A 9 -10.11 3.59 -8.12
N LEU A 10 -10.40 2.31 -8.37
CA LEU A 10 -11.56 1.63 -7.80
C LEU A 10 -11.11 0.92 -6.53
N VAL A 11 -11.67 1.31 -5.40
CA VAL A 11 -11.45 0.61 -4.12
C VAL A 11 -12.46 -0.53 -4.04
N LEU A 12 -11.99 -1.78 -4.19
CA LEU A 12 -12.81 -2.97 -3.99
C LEU A 12 -12.81 -3.34 -2.51
N GLY A 13 -13.86 -3.01 -1.79
CA GLY A 13 -14.10 -3.55 -0.46
C GLY A 13 -14.62 -4.99 -0.55
N ALA A 14 -13.77 -5.97 -0.28
CA ALA A 14 -14.19 -7.37 -0.19
C ALA A 14 -14.88 -7.62 1.16
N SER A 15 -16.20 -7.45 1.23
CA SER A 15 -16.99 -7.87 2.39
C SER A 15 -17.16 -9.39 2.36
N LEU A 16 -16.27 -10.11 3.02
CA LEU A 16 -16.39 -11.56 3.22
C LEU A 16 -17.44 -11.86 4.29
N VAL A 17 -18.64 -12.25 3.89
CA VAL A 17 -19.68 -12.75 4.79
C VAL A 17 -19.37 -14.21 5.13
N ILE A 18 -18.72 -14.46 6.27
CA ILE A 18 -18.56 -15.83 6.80
C ILE A 18 -19.86 -16.23 7.48
N LEU A 19 -20.64 -17.08 6.81
CA LEU A 19 -21.78 -17.79 7.40
C LEU A 19 -21.26 -18.98 8.21
N THR A 20 -20.97 -18.80 9.50
CA THR A 20 -20.80 -19.91 10.44
C THR A 20 -22.17 -20.34 10.94
N GLY A 21 -22.68 -21.44 10.39
CA GLY A 21 -23.82 -22.15 10.95
C GLY A 21 -23.41 -23.00 12.16
N CYS A 22 -23.98 -22.72 13.33
CA CYS A 22 -24.02 -23.68 14.41
C CYS A 22 -25.44 -23.78 14.94
N GLY A 23 -25.96 -25.00 14.89
CA GLY A 23 -27.33 -25.34 15.27
C GLY A 23 -27.54 -25.48 16.78
N GLY A 24 -28.79 -25.37 17.18
CA GLY A 24 -29.22 -25.70 18.56
C GLY A 24 -30.71 -25.48 18.75
N GLN A 25 -31.41 -26.60 18.84
CA GLN A 25 -32.85 -26.83 19.01
C GLN A 25 -33.54 -26.02 20.12
N LYS A 26 -34.84 -25.66 19.97
CA LYS A 26 -36.04 -26.28 20.54
C LYS A 26 -37.33 -25.47 20.28
N LYS A 27 -38.29 -26.21 19.74
CA LYS A 27 -39.77 -26.32 19.97
C LYS A 27 -40.51 -25.12 20.56
N GLU A 28 -41.58 -24.69 19.87
CA GLU A 28 -42.95 -25.05 20.19
C GLU A 28 -43.98 -24.61 19.13
N THR A 29 -44.95 -25.45 18.95
CA THR A 29 -46.07 -25.52 18.06
C THR A 29 -47.08 -24.36 18.19
N ASN A 30 -47.72 -23.97 17.05
CA ASN A 30 -49.20 -23.97 16.95
C ASN A 30 -49.68 -23.85 15.50
N HIS A 31 -50.72 -24.68 15.26
CA HIS A 31 -51.54 -24.87 14.08
C HIS A 31 -52.23 -23.63 13.56
N ILE A 32 -52.54 -23.61 12.23
CA ILE A 32 -53.91 -23.59 11.62
C ILE A 32 -53.77 -23.56 10.10
N GLU A 33 -54.18 -24.69 9.48
CA GLU A 33 -55.06 -24.99 8.34
C GLU A 33 -55.10 -24.05 7.13
N GLU A 34 -54.74 -24.65 6.00
CA GLU A 34 -55.55 -25.11 4.86
C GLU A 34 -56.26 -24.04 3.99
N GLN A 35 -55.91 -24.06 2.72
CA GLN A 35 -56.83 -24.46 1.62
C GLN A 35 -56.18 -24.29 0.24
N SER A 36 -56.05 -25.44 -0.43
CA SER A 36 -56.03 -25.51 -1.90
C SER A 36 -57.42 -25.52 -2.45
N PRO A 37 -57.67 -25.19 -3.72
CA PRO A 37 -58.06 -26.24 -4.64
C PRO A 37 -57.54 -26.14 -6.09
N ASN A 38 -57.14 -27.30 -6.59
CA ASN A 38 -57.60 -28.05 -7.78
C ASN A 38 -57.69 -27.36 -9.17
N ILE A 39 -56.86 -27.90 -10.06
CA ILE A 39 -57.11 -28.69 -11.28
C ILE A 39 -58.14 -28.14 -12.27
N LEU A 40 -57.67 -27.97 -13.52
CA LEU A 40 -58.37 -28.60 -14.68
C LEU A 40 -57.49 -28.58 -15.96
N ASP A 41 -57.28 -29.77 -16.48
CA ASP A 41 -56.82 -30.14 -17.79
C ASP A 41 -57.63 -29.47 -18.92
N THR A 42 -56.97 -29.25 -20.06
CA THR A 42 -57.50 -29.72 -21.35
C THR A 42 -56.45 -29.57 -22.46
N ASN A 43 -56.10 -30.72 -23.00
CA ASN A 43 -55.46 -30.93 -24.32
C ASN A 43 -56.32 -30.33 -25.45
N THR A 44 -55.72 -29.67 -26.40
CA THR A 44 -56.19 -29.72 -27.80
C THR A 44 -54.99 -29.62 -28.76
N VAL A 45 -54.77 -30.69 -29.43
CA VAL A 45 -53.86 -30.85 -30.57
C VAL A 45 -54.51 -30.22 -31.80
N LEU A 46 -53.84 -29.32 -32.48
CA LEU A 46 -54.13 -28.97 -33.86
C LEU A 46 -52.87 -29.18 -34.70
N VAL A 47 -52.89 -30.26 -35.48
CA VAL A 47 -51.98 -30.53 -36.57
C VAL A 47 -52.44 -29.72 -37.79
N SER A 48 -51.57 -28.84 -38.30
CA SER A 48 -51.70 -28.31 -39.64
C SER A 48 -50.38 -28.57 -40.39
N THR A 49 -50.45 -29.49 -41.33
CA THR A 49 -49.42 -29.74 -42.35
C THR A 49 -49.31 -28.53 -43.25
N ILE A 50 -48.10 -27.98 -43.40
CA ILE A 50 -47.72 -27.18 -44.58
C ILE A 50 -46.38 -27.70 -45.10
N ALA A 51 -46.34 -27.86 -46.40
CA ALA A 51 -45.34 -28.52 -47.22
C ALA A 51 -43.95 -27.86 -47.13
N GLU A 52 -42.98 -28.74 -47.39
CA GLU A 52 -41.58 -28.52 -47.63
C GLU A 52 -41.28 -27.44 -48.67
N ASP A 53 -40.44 -26.47 -48.29
CA ASP A 53 -39.49 -25.82 -49.18
C ASP A 53 -38.11 -25.90 -48.53
N LEU A 54 -37.34 -26.88 -48.99
CA LEU A 54 -35.95 -27.06 -48.63
C LEU A 54 -35.10 -25.99 -49.32
N ILE A 55 -34.73 -24.94 -48.58
CA ILE A 55 -33.62 -24.06 -48.92
C ILE A 55 -32.37 -24.70 -48.30
N PRO A 56 -31.32 -25.03 -49.05
CA PRO A 56 -30.06 -25.49 -48.47
C PRO A 56 -29.34 -24.32 -47.81
N ILE A 57 -29.39 -24.28 -46.50
CA ILE A 57 -28.52 -23.35 -45.70
C ILE A 57 -27.13 -23.97 -45.68
N THR A 58 -26.32 -23.65 -46.67
CA THR A 58 -24.86 -23.74 -46.57
C THR A 58 -24.33 -22.49 -45.91
N SER A 59 -24.54 -22.33 -44.61
CA SER A 59 -23.74 -21.44 -43.82
C SER A 59 -22.63 -22.27 -43.16
N THR A 60 -21.47 -22.27 -43.76
CA THR A 60 -20.23 -22.58 -43.03
C THR A 60 -20.19 -21.64 -41.84
N PRO A 61 -20.01 -22.13 -40.58
CA PRO A 61 -19.80 -21.24 -39.48
C PRO A 61 -18.55 -20.44 -39.79
N GLU A 62 -18.69 -19.13 -39.91
CA GLU A 62 -17.57 -18.20 -39.85
C GLU A 62 -16.92 -18.42 -38.49
N ILE A 63 -15.74 -19.05 -38.49
CA ILE A 63 -14.89 -19.07 -37.30
C ILE A 63 -14.43 -17.63 -37.18
N THR A 64 -15.14 -16.84 -36.36
CA THR A 64 -14.61 -15.59 -35.84
C THR A 64 -13.43 -15.99 -34.97
N THR A 65 -12.23 -15.85 -35.48
CA THR A 65 -11.03 -15.86 -34.66
C THR A 65 -11.18 -14.62 -33.76
N GLU A 66 -11.50 -14.84 -32.49
CA GLU A 66 -11.38 -13.78 -31.49
C GLU A 66 -9.94 -13.27 -31.58
N GLU A 67 -9.77 -11.97 -31.77
CA GLU A 67 -8.44 -11.37 -31.66
C GLU A 67 -7.90 -11.67 -30.27
N PRO A 68 -6.60 -11.99 -30.13
CA PRO A 68 -6.01 -12.21 -28.82
C PRO A 68 -6.30 -10.99 -27.94
N ILE A 69 -6.82 -11.22 -26.75
CA ILE A 69 -7.00 -10.16 -25.76
C ILE A 69 -5.60 -9.66 -25.40
N ASP A 70 -5.38 -8.36 -25.55
CA ASP A 70 -4.15 -7.71 -25.06
C ASP A 70 -4.19 -7.72 -23.53
N THR A 71 -3.26 -8.45 -22.93
CA THR A 71 -3.10 -8.56 -21.47
C THR A 71 -1.88 -7.79 -20.96
N SER A 72 -1.24 -6.99 -21.84
CA SER A 72 -0.09 -6.17 -21.47
C SER A 72 -0.46 -5.10 -20.44
N PHE A 73 0.45 -4.82 -19.54
CA PHE A 73 0.34 -3.76 -18.54
C PHE A 73 1.66 -3.02 -18.35
N ASP A 74 1.56 -1.76 -17.97
CA ASP A 74 2.70 -0.88 -17.73
C ASP A 74 2.27 0.21 -16.74
N PHE A 75 2.64 0.05 -15.45
CA PHE A 75 2.25 1.00 -14.41
C PHE A 75 3.31 1.14 -13.31
N THR A 76 3.19 2.21 -12.53
CA THR A 76 4.12 2.58 -11.48
C THR A 76 3.43 2.74 -10.14
N VAL A 77 4.06 2.22 -9.07
CA VAL A 77 3.69 2.47 -7.68
C VAL A 77 4.84 3.21 -7.00
N CYS A 78 4.62 4.45 -6.61
CA CYS A 78 5.62 5.29 -5.98
C CYS A 78 5.42 5.36 -4.47
N PHE A 79 6.53 5.31 -3.72
CA PHE A 79 6.53 5.38 -2.26
C PHE A 79 7.42 6.50 -1.76
N ALA A 80 6.93 7.24 -0.77
CA ALA A 80 7.71 8.13 0.08
C ALA A 80 7.79 7.59 1.51
N GLY A 81 8.85 7.96 2.23
CA GLY A 81 9.03 7.64 3.63
C GLY A 81 8.15 8.49 4.57
N ASP A 82 8.74 8.86 5.72
CA ASP A 82 8.02 9.49 6.82
C ASP A 82 7.67 10.96 6.52
N VAL A 83 6.38 11.30 6.67
CA VAL A 83 5.86 12.66 6.54
C VAL A 83 5.23 13.09 7.85
N ASN A 84 5.45 14.37 8.26
CA ASN A 84 4.88 14.94 9.48
C ASN A 84 4.26 16.31 9.22
N LEU A 85 2.95 16.43 9.47
CA LEU A 85 2.16 17.66 9.35
C LEU A 85 1.67 18.19 10.72
N ASP A 86 2.30 17.80 11.85
CA ASP A 86 1.91 18.32 13.17
C ASP A 86 1.95 19.86 13.20
N GLU A 87 0.89 20.49 13.72
CA GLU A 87 0.72 21.95 13.72
C GLU A 87 1.80 22.68 14.53
N ASN A 88 2.41 22.03 15.49
CA ASN A 88 3.45 22.61 16.35
C ASN A 88 4.86 22.24 15.89
N TRP A 89 4.98 21.41 14.86
CA TRP A 89 6.25 20.95 14.33
C TRP A 89 6.87 21.94 13.33
N GLY A 90 8.18 21.85 13.13
CA GLY A 90 8.92 22.80 12.31
C GLY A 90 8.51 22.81 10.86
N THR A 91 8.26 21.64 10.28
CA THR A 91 7.82 21.47 8.86
C THR A 91 6.54 22.25 8.59
N THR A 92 5.48 22.02 9.37
CA THR A 92 4.18 22.67 9.18
C THR A 92 4.25 24.18 9.42
N LYS A 93 5.03 24.63 10.43
CA LYS A 93 5.26 26.05 10.64
C LYS A 93 6.01 26.70 9.47
N TYR A 94 7.05 26.03 8.96
CA TYR A 94 7.80 26.50 7.80
C TYR A 94 6.90 26.61 6.59
N MET A 95 6.18 25.53 6.23
CA MET A 95 5.22 25.50 5.12
C MET A 95 4.17 26.59 5.21
N SER A 96 3.61 26.81 6.41
CA SER A 96 2.55 27.83 6.61
C SER A 96 3.06 29.26 6.44
N ALA A 97 4.36 29.47 6.48
CA ALA A 97 5.00 30.78 6.24
C ALA A 97 5.40 30.97 4.76
N GLN A 98 5.30 29.95 3.94
CA GLN A 98 5.68 30.01 2.53
C GLN A 98 4.52 30.51 1.64
N PRO A 99 4.79 31.32 0.59
CA PRO A 99 3.76 31.83 -0.31
C PRO A 99 2.96 30.74 -1.02
N ASN A 100 3.62 29.64 -1.43
CA ASN A 100 3.02 28.54 -2.17
C ASN A 100 2.82 27.26 -1.30
N GLY A 101 2.96 27.39 0.03
CA GLY A 101 2.76 26.28 0.96
C GLY A 101 3.72 25.12 0.72
N ILE A 102 3.18 23.92 0.47
CA ILE A 102 3.97 22.69 0.30
C ILE A 102 4.88 22.74 -0.94
N TYR A 103 4.49 23.44 -2.00
CA TYR A 103 5.27 23.56 -3.21
C TYR A 103 6.57 24.38 -3.05
N ASP A 104 6.71 25.14 -1.94
CA ASP A 104 7.97 25.76 -1.56
C ASP A 104 8.82 24.87 -0.62
N CYS A 105 8.26 23.73 -0.18
CA CYS A 105 8.91 22.78 0.72
C CYS A 105 9.42 21.53 -0.01
N ILE A 106 8.74 21.07 -1.03
CA ILE A 106 9.13 19.93 -1.86
C ILE A 106 9.47 20.46 -3.25
N SER A 107 10.61 20.06 -3.82
CA SER A 107 11.01 20.53 -5.14
C SER A 107 10.04 20.08 -6.23
N GLU A 108 9.92 20.87 -7.30
CA GLU A 108 8.99 20.65 -8.40
C GLU A 108 9.19 19.29 -9.05
N GLU A 109 10.44 18.85 -9.20
CA GLU A 109 10.77 17.55 -9.78
C GLU A 109 10.19 16.42 -8.94
N LEU A 110 10.33 16.47 -7.60
CA LEU A 110 9.78 15.45 -6.71
C LEU A 110 8.25 15.46 -6.71
N VAL A 111 7.62 16.65 -6.74
CA VAL A 111 6.16 16.76 -6.86
C VAL A 111 5.67 16.13 -8.17
N ASN A 112 6.41 16.35 -9.27
CA ASN A 112 6.07 15.75 -10.56
C ASN A 112 6.19 14.22 -10.52
N PHE A 113 7.25 13.64 -9.92
CA PHE A 113 7.37 12.20 -9.74
C PHE A 113 6.19 11.62 -8.92
N MET A 114 5.77 12.33 -7.86
CA MET A 114 4.63 11.91 -7.04
C MET A 114 3.31 11.96 -7.80
N GLN A 115 3.07 13.02 -8.57
CA GLN A 115 1.81 13.24 -9.30
C GLN A 115 1.70 12.42 -10.59
N ASP A 116 2.84 12.06 -11.21
CA ASP A 116 2.90 11.28 -12.44
C ASP A 116 2.81 9.77 -12.19
N ALA A 117 3.10 9.31 -10.96
CA ALA A 117 2.91 7.91 -10.59
C ALA A 117 1.45 7.47 -10.73
N ASP A 118 1.21 6.23 -11.14
CA ASP A 118 -0.15 5.69 -11.23
C ASP A 118 -0.77 5.49 -9.83
N ILE A 119 0.06 5.07 -8.87
CA ILE A 119 -0.28 5.02 -7.44
C ILE A 119 0.83 5.69 -6.64
N MET A 120 0.49 6.67 -5.80
CA MET A 120 1.42 7.33 -4.88
C MET A 120 1.04 7.04 -3.44
N CYS A 121 1.96 6.44 -2.67
CA CYS A 121 1.77 6.06 -1.27
C CYS A 121 2.85 6.64 -0.36
N LEU A 122 2.51 6.99 0.89
CA LEU A 122 3.47 7.43 1.90
C LEU A 122 3.09 7.01 3.32
N ASN A 123 4.04 7.13 4.26
CA ASN A 123 3.78 6.96 5.68
C ASN A 123 3.26 8.26 6.31
N ASN A 124 1.99 8.25 6.70
CA ASN A 124 1.33 9.36 7.40
C ASN A 124 1.58 9.24 8.90
N GLU A 125 2.67 9.83 9.40
CA GLU A 125 3.19 9.58 10.75
C GLU A 125 2.69 10.61 11.79
N TYR A 126 1.39 10.83 11.82
CA TYR A 126 0.67 11.73 12.75
C TYR A 126 -0.83 11.43 12.69
N SER A 127 -1.58 11.98 13.64
CA SER A 127 -3.06 11.94 13.59
C SER A 127 -3.64 13.26 13.07
N TYR A 128 -4.78 13.19 12.38
CA TYR A 128 -5.61 14.36 12.05
C TYR A 128 -6.70 14.53 13.09
N SER A 129 -6.65 15.56 13.91
CA SER A 129 -7.71 15.81 14.89
C SER A 129 -7.59 17.20 15.54
N LEU A 130 -8.70 17.70 16.02
CA LEU A 130 -8.75 18.82 16.99
C LEU A 130 -9.03 18.33 18.41
N ARG A 131 -9.20 17.02 18.61
CA ARG A 131 -9.56 16.37 19.89
C ARG A 131 -8.38 15.59 20.48
N GLY A 132 -8.61 15.01 21.63
CA GLY A 132 -7.61 14.19 22.32
C GLY A 132 -6.59 14.99 23.10
N LYS A 133 -5.72 14.27 23.79
CA LYS A 133 -4.59 14.81 24.56
C LYS A 133 -3.36 14.00 24.25
N PRO A 134 -2.17 14.64 24.25
CA PRO A 134 -0.93 13.91 24.01
C PRO A 134 -0.76 12.79 25.05
N LEU A 135 -0.28 11.64 24.60
CA LEU A 135 -0.03 10.49 25.46
C LEU A 135 1.05 10.82 26.48
N ASN A 136 0.76 10.53 27.74
CA ASN A 136 1.72 10.74 28.82
C ASN A 136 2.94 9.81 28.66
N GLY A 137 4.14 10.39 28.82
CA GLY A 137 5.39 9.64 28.79
C GLY A 137 5.94 9.39 27.38
N LYS A 138 5.26 9.84 26.31
CA LYS A 138 5.78 9.83 24.97
C LYS A 138 6.58 11.12 24.72
N ALA A 139 7.82 10.99 24.20
CA ALA A 139 8.73 12.12 24.01
C ALA A 139 8.24 13.08 22.92
N TYR A 140 7.71 12.50 21.83
CA TYR A 140 7.17 13.24 20.69
C TYR A 140 5.75 12.78 20.43
N THR A 141 4.84 13.72 20.19
CA THR A 141 3.44 13.44 19.87
C THR A 141 2.99 14.36 18.74
N PHE A 142 2.43 13.79 17.68
CA PHE A 142 2.12 14.50 16.44
C PHE A 142 0.63 14.54 16.13
N ARG A 143 0.11 15.76 15.88
CA ARG A 143 -1.28 15.97 15.49
C ARG A 143 -1.42 17.14 14.53
N ALA A 144 -1.97 16.87 13.36
CA ALA A 144 -2.31 17.86 12.35
C ALA A 144 -3.75 18.37 12.51
N ASP A 145 -4.00 19.60 12.11
CA ASP A 145 -5.35 20.11 11.85
C ASP A 145 -5.97 19.30 10.68
N PRO A 146 -7.23 18.86 10.75
CA PRO A 146 -7.89 18.10 9.67
C PRO A 146 -7.75 18.70 8.28
N LYS A 147 -7.74 20.04 8.15
CA LYS A 147 -7.55 20.73 6.86
C LYS A 147 -6.22 20.43 6.18
N ARG A 148 -5.21 19.94 6.93
CA ARG A 148 -3.89 19.61 6.37
C ARG A 148 -3.91 18.41 5.44
N VAL A 149 -5.01 17.65 5.41
CA VAL A 149 -5.21 16.57 4.44
C VAL A 149 -5.10 17.08 2.98
N GLU A 150 -5.41 18.37 2.74
CA GLU A 150 -5.22 19.01 1.44
C GLU A 150 -3.78 18.94 0.94
N VAL A 151 -2.79 18.87 1.82
CA VAL A 151 -1.37 18.73 1.44
C VAL A 151 -1.13 17.40 0.73
N LEU A 152 -1.75 16.32 1.19
CA LEU A 152 -1.66 15.01 0.53
C LEU A 152 -2.26 15.07 -0.88
N LEU A 153 -3.42 15.72 -1.04
CA LEU A 153 -4.07 15.90 -2.35
C LEU A 153 -3.20 16.76 -3.28
N GLN A 154 -2.57 17.83 -2.77
CA GLN A 154 -1.64 18.68 -3.53
C GLN A 154 -0.42 17.90 -4.03
N LEU A 155 0.07 16.93 -3.25
CA LEU A 155 1.20 16.07 -3.63
C LEU A 155 0.79 14.88 -4.51
N GLY A 156 -0.50 14.70 -4.78
CA GLY A 156 -1.00 13.59 -5.61
C GLY A 156 -0.98 12.24 -4.89
N VAL A 157 -1.10 12.23 -3.54
CA VAL A 157 -1.11 11.01 -2.75
C VAL A 157 -2.43 10.27 -2.94
N ASP A 158 -2.35 9.00 -3.34
CA ASP A 158 -3.48 8.12 -3.60
C ASP A 158 -3.81 7.22 -2.40
N ALA A 159 -2.82 6.89 -1.56
CA ALA A 159 -3.02 6.07 -0.37
C ALA A 159 -2.00 6.39 0.73
N VAL A 160 -2.33 6.10 1.99
CA VAL A 160 -1.39 6.26 3.11
C VAL A 160 -1.38 5.04 4.02
N THR A 161 -0.19 4.67 4.52
CA THR A 161 -0.14 3.76 5.65
C THR A 161 -0.31 4.52 6.97
N LEU A 162 -1.09 3.94 7.87
CA LEU A 162 -1.27 4.38 9.26
C LEU A 162 -0.66 3.41 10.28
N ALA A 163 -0.02 2.32 9.80
CA ALA A 163 0.66 1.36 10.66
C ALA A 163 1.97 1.92 11.20
N ASN A 164 1.91 2.96 12.04
CA ASN A 164 3.08 3.59 12.64
C ASN A 164 2.88 3.89 14.13
N ASN A 165 3.92 4.35 14.79
CA ASN A 165 3.89 4.63 16.23
C ASN A 165 3.28 5.98 16.58
N HIS A 166 2.88 6.83 15.62
CA HIS A 166 2.40 8.19 15.88
C HIS A 166 0.91 8.41 15.60
N VAL A 167 0.21 7.51 14.93
CA VAL A 167 -1.22 7.68 14.61
C VAL A 167 -2.14 7.72 15.84
N TYR A 168 -1.67 7.21 17.00
CA TYR A 168 -2.42 7.17 18.26
C TYR A 168 -1.94 8.19 19.30
N ASP A 169 -1.07 9.11 18.97
CA ASP A 169 -0.41 10.05 19.89
C ASP A 169 -1.34 10.90 20.74
N TYR A 170 -2.53 11.17 20.26
CA TYR A 170 -3.59 11.90 20.95
C TYR A 170 -4.77 11.02 21.36
N GLY A 171 -4.55 9.71 21.36
CA GLY A 171 -5.50 8.71 21.85
C GLY A 171 -6.59 8.36 20.86
N ARG A 172 -7.55 7.57 21.34
CA ARG A 172 -8.61 6.94 20.55
C ARG A 172 -9.39 7.92 19.69
N GLU A 173 -9.80 9.06 20.25
CA GLU A 173 -10.62 10.04 19.53
C GLU A 173 -9.89 10.63 18.33
N ALA A 174 -8.58 10.94 18.51
CA ALA A 174 -7.77 11.48 17.43
C ALA A 174 -7.52 10.46 16.31
N MET A 175 -7.37 9.19 16.66
CA MET A 175 -7.23 8.12 15.68
C MET A 175 -8.50 7.94 14.85
N ILE A 176 -9.67 7.93 15.47
CA ILE A 176 -10.97 7.86 14.77
C ILE A 176 -11.19 9.08 13.88
N ASP A 177 -10.85 10.28 14.36
CA ASP A 177 -10.89 11.49 13.53
C ASP A 177 -9.99 11.36 12.29
N THR A 178 -8.81 10.74 12.45
CA THR A 178 -7.88 10.52 11.34
C THR A 178 -8.50 9.65 10.25
N PHE A 179 -9.18 8.57 10.63
CA PHE A 179 -9.90 7.72 9.66
C PHE A 179 -10.96 8.53 8.91
N THR A 180 -11.81 9.25 9.63
CA THR A 180 -12.87 10.08 9.03
C THR A 180 -12.30 11.15 8.09
N VAL A 181 -11.21 11.84 8.49
CA VAL A 181 -10.59 12.90 7.67
C VAL A 181 -10.04 12.35 6.36
N LEU A 182 -9.40 11.18 6.39
CA LEU A 182 -8.87 10.54 5.19
C LEU A 182 -10.00 10.03 4.29
N GLU A 183 -11.03 9.40 4.86
CA GLU A 183 -12.23 8.93 4.15
C GLU A 183 -12.98 10.10 3.48
N ASP A 184 -13.21 11.20 4.20
CA ASP A 184 -13.87 12.40 3.67
C ASP A 184 -13.05 13.05 2.53
N ALA A 185 -11.71 12.94 2.59
CA ALA A 185 -10.82 13.42 1.54
C ALA A 185 -10.69 12.46 0.34
N GLY A 186 -11.24 11.24 0.45
CA GLY A 186 -11.11 10.20 -0.58
C GLY A 186 -9.72 9.60 -0.67
N ILE A 187 -8.93 9.64 0.43
CA ILE A 187 -7.61 9.03 0.52
C ILE A 187 -7.73 7.75 1.35
N PRO A 188 -7.71 6.57 0.74
CA PRO A 188 -7.74 5.31 1.45
C PRO A 188 -6.50 5.13 2.33
N TYR A 189 -6.67 4.38 3.43
CA TYR A 189 -5.60 4.05 4.35
C TYR A 189 -5.61 2.56 4.68
N PHE A 190 -4.46 2.03 5.11
CA PHE A 190 -4.27 0.64 5.47
C PHE A 190 -3.33 0.46 6.67
N GLY A 191 -3.36 -0.73 7.29
CA GLY A 191 -2.54 -1.08 8.45
C GLY A 191 -3.05 -0.53 9.80
N ALA A 192 -4.24 0.08 9.81
CA ALA A 192 -4.93 0.58 11.00
C ALA A 192 -6.44 0.50 10.81
N GLY A 193 -7.21 0.50 11.90
CA GLY A 193 -8.67 0.44 11.79
C GLY A 193 -9.38 0.62 13.13
N GLU A 194 -10.71 0.75 13.07
CA GLU A 194 -11.58 0.83 14.23
C GLU A 194 -11.62 -0.47 15.04
N ASN A 195 -11.21 -1.55 14.43
CA ASN A 195 -11.06 -2.88 15.02
C ASN A 195 -9.99 -3.68 14.27
N LEU A 196 -9.68 -4.87 14.76
CA LEU A 196 -8.64 -5.74 14.19
C LEU A 196 -8.95 -6.15 12.75
N GLN A 197 -10.20 -6.46 12.44
CA GLN A 197 -10.59 -6.84 11.08
C GLN A 197 -10.27 -5.70 10.09
N ARG A 198 -10.63 -4.45 10.42
CA ARG A 198 -10.33 -3.29 9.56
C ARG A 198 -8.83 -2.97 9.50
N ALA A 199 -8.10 -3.18 10.60
CA ALA A 199 -6.65 -2.95 10.62
C ALA A 199 -5.87 -3.99 9.78
N MET A 200 -6.42 -5.18 9.58
CA MET A 200 -5.89 -6.26 8.74
C MET A 200 -6.50 -6.29 7.33
N GLU A 201 -7.35 -5.34 6.98
CA GLU A 201 -7.97 -5.30 5.66
C GLU A 201 -6.96 -4.77 4.63
N PRO A 202 -6.55 -5.59 3.63
CA PRO A 202 -5.69 -5.12 2.55
C PRO A 202 -6.38 -4.02 1.76
N LEU A 203 -5.62 -3.01 1.34
CA LEU A 203 -6.12 -2.02 0.39
C LEU A 203 -5.90 -2.51 -1.03
N TYR A 204 -6.98 -2.79 -1.75
CA TYR A 204 -6.92 -3.18 -3.14
C TYR A 204 -7.12 -1.98 -4.06
N LEU A 205 -6.20 -1.78 -4.99
CA LEU A 205 -6.23 -0.72 -6.00
C LEU A 205 -6.13 -1.35 -7.38
N GLU A 206 -6.90 -0.84 -8.33
CA GLU A 206 -6.83 -1.29 -9.71
C GLU A 206 -6.11 -0.28 -10.59
N VAL A 207 -5.13 -0.75 -11.34
CA VAL A 207 -4.36 0.03 -12.30
C VAL A 207 -4.01 -0.85 -13.50
N ASP A 208 -4.26 -0.34 -14.69
CA ASP A 208 -3.95 -0.98 -15.97
C ASP A 208 -4.39 -2.46 -16.07
N GLY A 209 -5.58 -2.75 -15.54
CA GLY A 209 -6.18 -4.09 -15.55
C GLY A 209 -5.59 -5.07 -14.53
N LYS A 210 -4.71 -4.61 -13.63
CA LYS A 210 -4.12 -5.40 -12.55
C LYS A 210 -4.59 -4.90 -11.18
N THR A 211 -4.75 -5.83 -10.24
CA THR A 211 -5.08 -5.54 -8.85
C THR A 211 -3.82 -5.54 -8.00
N ILE A 212 -3.56 -4.44 -7.30
CA ILE A 212 -2.47 -4.29 -6.36
C ILE A 212 -3.04 -4.28 -4.95
N ALA A 213 -2.52 -5.15 -4.07
CA ALA A 213 -2.81 -5.12 -2.65
C ALA A 213 -1.70 -4.39 -1.89
N LEU A 214 -2.07 -3.41 -1.07
CA LEU A 214 -1.19 -2.77 -0.10
C LEU A 214 -1.57 -3.25 1.30
N VAL A 215 -0.60 -3.80 2.03
CA VAL A 215 -0.75 -4.27 3.41
C VAL A 215 0.29 -3.60 4.30
N ALA A 216 -0.01 -3.33 5.57
CA ALA A 216 0.97 -2.69 6.44
C ALA A 216 0.89 -3.12 7.90
N ALA A 217 2.05 -3.19 8.53
CA ALA A 217 2.17 -3.44 9.96
C ALA A 217 3.33 -2.65 10.60
N SER A 218 3.29 -2.50 11.91
CA SER A 218 4.33 -1.80 12.66
C SER A 218 5.01 -2.69 13.69
N ARG A 219 6.34 -2.61 13.72
CA ARG A 219 7.22 -3.14 14.76
C ARG A 219 7.90 -2.01 15.56
N ALA A 220 7.47 -0.78 15.38
CA ALA A 220 7.95 0.35 16.16
C ALA A 220 7.34 0.38 17.57
N GLU A 221 8.02 1.02 18.53
CA GLU A 221 7.61 1.18 19.93
C GLU A 221 7.48 -0.12 20.73
N LYS A 222 8.56 -0.47 21.40
CA LYS A 222 8.65 -1.63 22.28
C LYS A 222 7.59 -1.66 23.41
N TYR A 223 7.10 -0.49 23.85
CA TYR A 223 6.23 -0.35 25.01
C TYR A 223 4.75 -0.13 24.71
N LYS A 224 4.31 -0.36 23.49
CA LYS A 224 2.89 -0.40 23.13
C LYS A 224 2.11 0.88 23.46
N MET A 225 2.69 2.06 23.22
CA MET A 225 1.95 3.31 23.35
C MET A 225 0.91 3.45 22.24
N THR A 226 1.23 2.97 21.04
CA THR A 226 0.27 2.77 19.97
C THR A 226 -0.30 1.36 20.06
N PRO A 227 -1.62 1.20 20.34
CA PRO A 227 -2.20 -0.11 20.59
C PRO A 227 -2.30 -0.97 19.33
N GLN A 228 -2.17 -2.29 19.50
CA GLN A 228 -2.70 -3.26 18.57
C GLN A 228 -4.21 -3.10 18.51
N ALA A 229 -4.80 -3.07 17.30
CA ALA A 229 -6.24 -3.16 17.14
C ALA A 229 -6.78 -4.47 17.74
N THR A 230 -7.96 -4.41 18.36
CA THR A 230 -8.67 -5.58 18.90
C THR A 230 -10.01 -5.77 18.19
N GLU A 231 -10.77 -6.79 18.56
CA GLU A 231 -12.12 -6.98 17.98
C GLU A 231 -13.03 -5.75 18.14
N THR A 232 -12.83 -4.93 19.19
CA THR A 232 -13.73 -3.85 19.57
C THR A 232 -13.06 -2.49 19.76
N GLU A 233 -11.73 -2.42 19.72
CA GLU A 233 -11.00 -1.19 19.95
C GLU A 233 -10.08 -0.87 18.78
N PRO A 234 -9.97 0.42 18.40
CA PRO A 234 -9.13 0.86 17.30
C PRO A 234 -7.65 0.74 17.63
N GLY A 235 -6.88 0.53 16.61
CA GLY A 235 -5.44 0.42 16.70
C GLY A 235 -4.81 0.19 15.32
N ILE A 236 -3.53 -0.09 15.35
CA ILE A 236 -2.75 -0.50 14.18
C ILE A 236 -2.61 -2.02 14.14
N LEU A 237 -2.23 -2.58 13.00
CA LEU A 237 -1.68 -3.92 12.96
C LEU A 237 -0.21 -3.88 13.43
N ARG A 238 0.13 -4.70 14.43
CA ARG A 238 1.49 -4.80 14.95
C ARG A 238 2.11 -6.14 14.53
N CYS A 239 3.39 -6.11 14.18
CA CYS A 239 4.12 -7.30 13.74
C CYS A 239 5.33 -7.65 14.63
N TYR A 240 5.24 -7.41 15.96
CA TYR A 240 6.17 -8.02 16.91
C TYR A 240 6.01 -9.54 16.98
N ASP A 241 4.76 -10.00 16.91
CA ASP A 241 4.37 -11.33 16.50
C ASP A 241 3.89 -11.20 15.06
N THR A 242 4.50 -11.94 14.15
CA THR A 242 4.28 -11.81 12.72
C THR A 242 3.08 -12.58 12.20
N GLU A 243 2.45 -13.44 13.02
CA GLU A 243 1.42 -14.39 12.59
C GLU A 243 0.27 -13.70 11.84
N LEU A 244 -0.29 -12.62 12.42
CA LEU A 244 -1.41 -11.89 11.82
C LEU A 244 -1.00 -11.19 10.51
N PHE A 245 0.19 -10.61 10.47
CA PHE A 245 0.65 -9.92 9.27
C PHE A 245 1.00 -10.89 8.14
N LEU A 246 1.59 -12.04 8.45
CA LEU A 246 1.80 -13.12 7.48
C LEU A 246 0.48 -13.68 6.94
N GLN A 247 -0.55 -13.75 7.78
CA GLN A 247 -1.90 -14.13 7.35
C GLN A 247 -2.50 -13.10 6.39
N GLU A 248 -2.40 -11.80 6.72
CA GLU A 248 -2.88 -10.70 5.87
C GLU A 248 -2.20 -10.71 4.50
N ILE A 249 -0.85 -10.88 4.45
CA ILE A 249 -0.10 -10.95 3.18
C ILE A 249 -0.59 -12.13 2.31
N LYS A 250 -0.80 -13.32 2.91
CA LYS A 250 -1.30 -14.49 2.18
C LYS A 250 -2.68 -14.25 1.61
N GLU A 251 -3.60 -13.71 2.43
CA GLU A 251 -4.96 -13.38 2.00
C GLU A 251 -4.95 -12.31 0.90
N ALA A 252 -4.12 -11.28 1.05
CA ALA A 252 -3.97 -10.24 0.05
C ALA A 252 -3.50 -10.80 -1.31
N LYS A 253 -2.50 -11.70 -1.28
CA LYS A 253 -1.96 -12.31 -2.51
C LYS A 253 -2.93 -13.27 -3.20
N GLU A 254 -3.86 -13.88 -2.45
CA GLU A 254 -4.92 -14.72 -3.06
C GLU A 254 -5.92 -13.90 -3.90
N HIS A 255 -6.01 -12.58 -3.68
CA HIS A 255 -7.01 -11.69 -4.28
C HIS A 255 -6.40 -10.58 -5.13
N ALA A 256 -5.07 -10.54 -5.30
CA ALA A 256 -4.37 -9.52 -6.07
C ALA A 256 -3.28 -10.11 -6.97
N ASP A 257 -3.03 -9.45 -8.09
CA ASP A 257 -1.91 -9.79 -8.97
C ASP A 257 -0.57 -9.51 -8.27
N PHE A 258 -0.51 -8.37 -7.54
CA PHE A 258 0.67 -7.95 -6.80
C PHE A 258 0.33 -7.58 -5.36
N CYS A 259 1.21 -7.93 -4.41
CA CYS A 259 1.09 -7.59 -3.00
C CYS A 259 2.34 -6.86 -2.54
N ILE A 260 2.19 -5.64 -2.00
CA ILE A 260 3.28 -4.83 -1.47
C ILE A 260 3.09 -4.68 0.04
N ALA A 261 4.07 -5.13 0.83
CA ALA A 261 4.06 -5.02 2.27
C ALA A 261 4.80 -3.76 2.72
N PHE A 262 4.13 -2.86 3.44
CA PHE A 262 4.73 -1.67 4.03
C PHE A 262 4.96 -1.89 5.54
N VAL A 263 6.21 -1.77 6.01
CA VAL A 263 6.56 -2.10 7.39
C VAL A 263 7.23 -0.93 8.10
N HIS A 264 6.69 -0.52 9.22
CA HIS A 264 7.24 0.56 10.05
C HIS A 264 8.08 -0.04 11.17
N TRP A 265 9.43 -0.05 11.00
CA TRP A 265 10.36 -0.83 11.81
C TRP A 265 11.79 -0.25 11.88
N GLY A 266 12.68 -0.94 12.63
CA GLY A 266 14.09 -0.59 12.76
C GLY A 266 14.36 0.35 13.94
N THR A 267 15.61 0.75 14.09
CA THR A 267 16.05 1.69 15.13
C THR A 267 16.21 3.09 14.55
N GLU A 268 15.63 4.10 15.21
CA GLU A 268 15.72 5.50 14.78
C GLU A 268 17.18 5.95 14.61
N TYR A 269 17.47 6.58 13.48
CA TYR A 269 18.78 7.12 13.09
C TYR A 269 19.92 6.10 13.06
N SER A 270 19.60 4.80 12.91
CA SER A 270 20.56 3.74 12.66
C SER A 270 20.52 3.30 11.20
N TYR A 271 21.67 3.31 10.56
CA TYR A 271 21.85 2.71 9.22
C TYR A 271 21.99 1.20 9.28
N ASP A 272 22.35 0.65 10.46
CA ASP A 272 22.47 -0.77 10.69
C ASP A 272 21.09 -1.44 10.76
N LEU A 273 20.94 -2.56 10.07
CA LEU A 273 19.73 -3.37 10.11
C LEU A 273 19.68 -4.22 11.37
N GLU A 274 18.53 -4.28 12.00
CA GLU A 274 18.27 -5.26 13.06
C GLU A 274 18.14 -6.66 12.43
N GLN A 275 18.64 -7.69 13.11
CA GLN A 275 18.52 -9.08 12.62
C GLN A 275 17.07 -9.45 12.31
N VAL A 276 16.13 -8.95 13.10
CA VAL A 276 14.71 -9.19 12.89
C VAL A 276 14.18 -8.56 11.59
N GLN A 277 14.73 -7.44 11.13
CA GLN A 277 14.36 -6.88 9.82
C GLN A 277 14.80 -7.83 8.70
N LEU A 278 16.04 -8.34 8.77
CA LEU A 278 16.58 -9.29 7.80
C LEU A 278 15.80 -10.60 7.75
N ASP A 279 15.40 -11.12 8.91
CA ASP A 279 14.66 -12.37 8.99
C ASP A 279 13.21 -12.19 8.52
N THR A 280 12.48 -11.23 9.14
CA THR A 280 11.04 -11.07 8.86
C THR A 280 10.75 -10.45 7.50
N GLY A 281 11.67 -9.63 6.94
CA GLY A 281 11.54 -9.14 5.56
C GLY A 281 11.45 -10.28 4.55
N LYS A 282 12.24 -11.34 4.74
CA LYS A 282 12.20 -12.56 3.92
C LYS A 282 10.93 -13.37 4.16
N ASP A 283 10.51 -13.50 5.44
CA ASP A 283 9.25 -14.18 5.78
C ASP A 283 8.05 -13.52 5.09
N TYR A 284 8.02 -12.18 4.94
CA TYR A 284 6.96 -11.46 4.24
C TYR A 284 6.95 -11.75 2.74
N LEU A 285 8.11 -11.84 2.10
CA LEU A 285 8.22 -12.26 0.70
C LEU A 285 7.81 -13.74 0.51
N ASP A 286 8.21 -14.62 1.43
CA ASP A 286 7.82 -16.04 1.42
C ASP A 286 6.31 -16.22 1.66
N ALA A 287 5.67 -15.29 2.39
CA ALA A 287 4.21 -15.27 2.58
C ALA A 287 3.43 -14.84 1.33
N GLY A 288 4.09 -14.22 0.35
CA GLY A 288 3.47 -13.85 -0.93
C GLY A 288 3.63 -12.39 -1.32
N ALA A 289 4.28 -11.55 -0.50
CA ALA A 289 4.59 -10.18 -0.93
C ALA A 289 5.53 -10.20 -2.16
N ASP A 290 5.35 -9.23 -3.05
CA ASP A 290 6.19 -9.03 -4.23
C ASP A 290 7.26 -7.97 -4.00
N ALA A 291 7.04 -7.11 -2.99
CA ALA A 291 8.03 -6.16 -2.49
C ALA A 291 7.76 -5.84 -1.01
N VAL A 292 8.82 -5.47 -0.27
CA VAL A 292 8.72 -4.95 1.09
C VAL A 292 9.29 -3.53 1.12
N ILE A 293 8.51 -2.58 1.62
CA ILE A 293 8.86 -1.17 1.78
C ILE A 293 8.90 -0.84 3.27
N GLY A 294 9.98 -0.25 3.74
CA GLY A 294 10.16 0.09 5.15
C GLY A 294 10.20 1.59 5.44
N ALA A 295 9.88 1.95 6.69
CA ALA A 295 9.95 3.30 7.25
C ALA A 295 10.28 3.24 8.75
N HIS A 296 10.26 4.35 9.48
CA HIS A 296 10.49 4.50 10.92
C HIS A 296 11.91 4.92 11.31
N SER A 297 12.95 4.40 10.69
CA SER A 297 14.32 4.69 11.14
C SER A 297 14.72 6.17 10.99
N HIS A 298 13.87 6.98 10.35
CA HIS A 298 14.11 8.41 10.07
C HIS A 298 15.42 8.71 9.32
N CYS A 299 16.04 7.68 8.77
CA CYS A 299 17.18 7.73 7.85
C CYS A 299 17.05 6.59 6.84
N LEU A 300 17.78 6.67 5.75
CA LEU A 300 17.83 5.57 4.79
C LEU A 300 18.42 4.33 5.45
N GLN A 301 17.84 3.17 5.14
CA GLN A 301 18.47 1.88 5.39
C GLN A 301 18.65 1.15 4.06
N GLY A 302 19.49 0.13 4.06
CA GLY A 302 19.86 -0.58 2.84
C GLY A 302 18.72 -1.32 2.16
N MET A 303 19.05 -1.99 1.07
CA MET A 303 18.16 -2.80 0.26
C MET A 303 18.72 -4.21 0.10
N GLU A 304 17.84 -5.16 -0.19
CA GLU A 304 18.21 -6.54 -0.47
C GLU A 304 17.26 -7.13 -1.52
N TYR A 305 17.72 -8.07 -2.32
CA TYR A 305 16.85 -8.95 -3.10
C TYR A 305 16.85 -10.35 -2.49
N TYR A 306 15.68 -10.89 -2.25
CA TYR A 306 15.47 -12.26 -1.79
C TYR A 306 14.50 -12.99 -2.72
N GLY A 307 14.93 -14.11 -3.29
CA GLY A 307 14.12 -14.82 -4.29
C GLY A 307 13.75 -13.98 -5.53
N GLY A 308 14.58 -13.00 -5.90
CA GLY A 308 14.32 -12.06 -7.00
C GLY A 308 13.37 -10.91 -6.66
N LYS A 309 12.91 -10.79 -5.41
CA LYS A 309 12.00 -9.76 -4.93
C LYS A 309 12.71 -8.75 -4.03
N PRO A 310 12.41 -7.45 -4.13
CA PRO A 310 13.10 -6.41 -3.38
C PRO A 310 12.58 -6.24 -1.96
N ILE A 311 13.51 -5.96 -1.03
CA ILE A 311 13.26 -5.42 0.30
C ILE A 311 14.01 -4.09 0.40
N LEU A 312 13.27 -3.00 0.65
CA LEU A 312 13.81 -1.67 0.92
C LEU A 312 13.57 -1.39 2.41
N TYR A 313 14.60 -1.51 3.24
CA TYR A 313 14.44 -1.55 4.69
C TYR A 313 13.98 -0.23 5.32
N SER A 314 14.35 0.94 4.77
CA SER A 314 13.74 2.21 5.12
C SER A 314 13.98 3.30 4.09
N LEU A 315 12.90 4.03 3.75
CA LEU A 315 12.97 5.21 2.88
C LEU A 315 13.38 6.49 3.63
N GLY A 316 13.49 6.43 4.96
CA GLY A 316 13.85 7.56 5.81
C GLY A 316 12.78 8.66 5.88
N ASN A 317 13.18 9.83 6.36
CA ASN A 317 12.34 11.01 6.40
C ASN A 317 12.14 11.58 5.00
N TYR A 318 10.93 11.59 4.49
CA TYR A 318 10.66 12.30 3.25
C TYR A 318 10.49 13.81 3.49
N TRP A 319 9.62 14.18 4.46
CA TRP A 319 9.46 15.55 4.91
C TRP A 319 9.02 15.59 6.37
N PHE A 320 9.97 15.61 7.29
CA PHE A 320 9.71 15.31 8.69
C PHE A 320 10.30 16.34 9.67
N ASN A 321 11.52 16.81 9.44
CA ASN A 321 12.20 17.73 10.34
C ASN A 321 13.24 18.62 9.62
N GLU A 322 14.05 19.36 10.40
CA GLU A 322 15.06 20.28 9.87
C GLU A 322 16.41 19.64 9.56
N LYS A 323 16.61 18.38 9.96
CA LYS A 323 17.90 17.71 9.79
C LYS A 323 18.26 17.58 8.32
N THR A 324 19.54 17.68 8.03
CA THR A 324 20.06 17.33 6.71
C THR A 324 20.28 15.85 6.64
N LEU A 325 19.48 15.16 5.85
CA LEU A 325 19.47 13.71 5.68
C LEU A 325 19.21 13.38 4.21
N ASP A 326 19.90 12.36 3.72
CA ASP A 326 19.53 11.76 2.45
C ASP A 326 18.18 11.05 2.61
N THR A 327 17.38 11.14 1.57
CA THR A 327 16.06 10.51 1.45
C THR A 327 15.81 10.15 0.00
N MET A 328 14.67 9.48 -0.27
CA MET A 328 14.31 9.09 -1.63
C MET A 328 12.81 8.98 -1.82
N LEU A 329 12.36 9.10 -3.07
CA LEU A 329 11.19 8.37 -3.52
C LEU A 329 11.66 7.03 -4.09
N VAL A 330 10.83 6.03 -4.00
CA VAL A 330 11.04 4.75 -4.67
C VAL A 330 9.89 4.51 -5.61
N GLN A 331 10.20 4.20 -6.85
CA GLN A 331 9.24 3.81 -7.85
C GLN A 331 9.39 2.32 -8.15
N LEU A 332 8.33 1.57 -7.93
CA LEU A 332 8.18 0.19 -8.39
C LEU A 332 7.47 0.24 -9.74
N HIS A 333 8.16 -0.18 -10.79
CA HIS A 333 7.63 -0.21 -12.15
C HIS A 333 7.31 -1.65 -12.53
N PHE A 334 6.04 -1.92 -12.75
CA PHE A 334 5.50 -3.22 -13.15
C PHE A 334 5.19 -3.19 -14.63
N THR A 335 5.79 -4.12 -15.39
CA THR A 335 5.56 -4.27 -16.82
C THR A 335 5.42 -5.75 -17.17
N GLY A 336 4.70 -6.04 -18.25
CA GLY A 336 4.58 -7.41 -18.73
C GLY A 336 3.21 -7.73 -19.29
N ASP A 337 2.87 -9.02 -19.22
CA ASP A 337 1.57 -9.57 -19.58
C ASP A 337 1.22 -10.73 -18.63
N ASP A 338 0.16 -11.48 -18.90
CA ASP A 338 -0.25 -12.62 -18.05
C ASP A 338 0.76 -13.77 -18.02
N ALA A 339 1.73 -13.81 -18.93
CA ALA A 339 2.71 -14.89 -19.05
C ALA A 339 4.07 -14.52 -18.43
N ASP A 340 4.46 -13.24 -18.49
CA ASP A 340 5.75 -12.77 -18.01
C ASP A 340 5.61 -11.38 -17.36
N THR A 341 6.08 -11.25 -16.12
CA THR A 341 6.01 -10.03 -15.32
C THR A 341 7.39 -9.59 -14.91
N GLN A 342 7.69 -8.31 -15.09
CA GLN A 342 8.91 -7.67 -14.64
C GLN A 342 8.59 -6.60 -13.60
N LEU A 343 9.31 -6.63 -12.47
CA LEU A 343 9.33 -5.57 -11.46
C LEU A 343 10.70 -4.90 -11.47
N THR A 344 10.73 -3.62 -11.79
CA THR A 344 11.93 -2.77 -11.73
C THR A 344 11.80 -1.80 -10.56
N VAL A 345 12.86 -1.68 -9.76
CA VAL A 345 12.97 -0.73 -8.66
C VAL A 345 13.81 0.46 -9.11
N GLN A 346 13.28 1.67 -8.99
CA GLN A 346 14.01 2.90 -9.23
C GLN A 346 14.06 3.77 -7.98
N VAL A 347 15.25 4.19 -7.60
CA VAL A 347 15.52 5.19 -6.56
C VAL A 347 15.55 6.58 -7.18
N ILE A 348 14.72 7.48 -6.67
CA ILE A 348 14.71 8.91 -7.02
C ILE A 348 15.34 9.65 -5.84
N PRO A 349 16.63 10.05 -5.93
CA PRO A 349 17.40 10.53 -4.80
C PRO A 349 17.01 11.96 -4.42
N ALA A 350 16.95 12.23 -3.13
CA ALA A 350 16.61 13.53 -2.60
C ALA A 350 17.36 13.82 -1.28
N VAL A 351 17.36 15.08 -0.88
CA VAL A 351 17.92 15.52 0.40
C VAL A 351 16.86 16.31 1.16
N GLN A 352 16.52 15.87 2.38
CA GLN A 352 15.79 16.67 3.35
C GLN A 352 16.79 17.60 4.06
N SER A 353 16.51 18.89 4.12
CA SER A 353 17.32 19.86 4.88
C SER A 353 16.54 21.14 5.16
N GLY A 354 16.58 21.64 6.40
CA GLY A 354 15.98 22.94 6.74
C GLY A 354 14.48 23.00 6.44
N TYR A 355 13.72 21.92 6.73
CA TYR A 355 12.29 21.77 6.45
C TYR A 355 11.91 21.69 4.98
N ARG A 356 12.85 21.38 4.10
CA ARG A 356 12.63 21.18 2.66
C ARG A 356 13.13 19.82 2.23
N THR A 357 12.52 19.28 1.20
CA THR A 357 13.01 18.08 0.50
C THR A 357 13.24 18.44 -0.96
N THR A 358 14.46 18.27 -1.42
CA THR A 358 14.92 18.71 -2.73
C THR A 358 15.48 17.52 -3.50
N TYR A 359 15.08 17.40 -4.77
CA TYR A 359 15.65 16.42 -5.67
C TYR A 359 17.16 16.65 -5.82
N ALA A 360 17.94 15.60 -5.79
CA ALA A 360 19.37 15.63 -6.06
C ALA A 360 19.59 15.76 -7.59
N ALA A 361 19.55 16.99 -8.11
CA ALA A 361 19.60 17.23 -9.56
C ALA A 361 21.01 17.02 -10.17
N GLU A 362 22.06 17.26 -9.38
CA GLU A 362 23.44 17.15 -9.86
C GLU A 362 23.90 15.69 -9.85
N PHE A 363 24.51 15.24 -10.94
CA PHE A 363 24.96 13.85 -11.11
C PHE A 363 25.87 13.37 -9.96
N GLU A 364 26.82 14.20 -9.53
CA GLU A 364 27.72 13.87 -8.43
C GLU A 364 26.99 13.66 -7.09
N GLU A 365 25.89 14.40 -6.87
CA GLU A 365 25.07 14.24 -5.66
C GLU A 365 24.19 12.99 -5.75
N GLN A 366 23.63 12.68 -6.92
CA GLN A 366 22.90 11.43 -7.15
C GLN A 366 23.83 10.23 -6.89
N ARG A 367 25.02 10.23 -7.52
CA ARG A 367 25.97 9.13 -7.38
C ARG A 367 26.43 8.96 -5.91
N ARG A 368 26.64 10.06 -5.20
CA ARG A 368 26.98 10.03 -3.77
C ARG A 368 25.88 9.31 -2.95
N ILE A 369 24.61 9.60 -3.24
CA ILE A 369 23.48 8.95 -2.54
C ILE A 369 23.39 7.48 -2.94
N TYR A 370 23.56 7.15 -4.22
CA TYR A 370 23.54 5.76 -4.70
C TYR A 370 24.70 4.96 -4.12
N ASP A 371 25.94 5.47 -4.13
CA ASP A 371 27.11 4.84 -3.52
C ASP A 371 26.91 4.58 -2.03
N PHE A 372 26.27 5.55 -1.34
CA PHE A 372 25.94 5.38 0.06
C PHE A 372 24.92 4.26 0.26
N LEU A 373 23.80 4.26 -0.50
CA LEU A 373 22.80 3.20 -0.44
C LEU A 373 23.39 1.82 -0.75
N GLU A 374 24.22 1.69 -1.79
CA GLU A 374 24.93 0.46 -2.10
C GLU A 374 25.79 -0.02 -0.92
N SER A 375 26.51 0.91 -0.26
CA SER A 375 27.40 0.60 0.86
C SER A 375 26.70 0.03 2.10
N ILE A 376 25.42 0.34 2.29
CA ILE A 376 24.58 -0.14 3.42
C ILE A 376 23.58 -1.23 2.99
N SER A 377 23.60 -1.64 1.73
CA SER A 377 22.71 -2.65 1.15
C SER A 377 23.36 -4.02 1.07
N VAL A 378 22.58 -5.06 0.79
CA VAL A 378 23.03 -6.43 0.66
C VAL A 378 22.99 -6.84 -0.81
N ASN A 379 24.17 -6.93 -1.44
CA ASN A 379 24.34 -7.43 -2.81
C ASN A 379 23.43 -6.75 -3.85
N VAL A 380 23.43 -5.42 -3.87
CA VAL A 380 22.73 -4.63 -4.89
C VAL A 380 23.69 -3.66 -5.56
N GLU A 381 23.38 -3.28 -6.79
CA GLU A 381 24.00 -2.22 -7.56
C GLU A 381 22.92 -1.22 -7.98
N ILE A 382 23.25 0.06 -8.02
CA ILE A 382 22.34 1.13 -8.46
C ILE A 382 22.95 1.83 -9.66
N SER A 383 22.28 1.78 -10.80
CA SER A 383 22.75 2.46 -12.02
C SER A 383 22.73 3.99 -11.88
N ASP A 384 23.31 4.69 -12.84
CA ASP A 384 23.28 6.16 -12.89
C ASP A 384 21.85 6.73 -13.05
N GLU A 385 20.91 5.92 -13.56
CA GLU A 385 19.49 6.25 -13.66
C GLU A 385 18.70 5.89 -12.39
N GLY A 386 19.36 5.36 -11.35
CA GLY A 386 18.75 4.94 -10.09
C GLY A 386 18.08 3.56 -10.12
N ILE A 387 18.32 2.76 -11.17
CA ILE A 387 17.78 1.40 -11.25
C ILE A 387 18.55 0.48 -10.32
N VAL A 388 17.83 -0.20 -9.43
CA VAL A 388 18.40 -1.15 -8.47
C VAL A 388 18.37 -2.55 -9.04
N THR A 389 19.51 -3.21 -9.05
CA THR A 389 19.65 -4.60 -9.52
C THR A 389 20.38 -5.47 -8.50
N PRO A 390 20.01 -6.75 -8.34
CA PRO A 390 20.78 -7.67 -7.50
C PRO A 390 22.11 -7.99 -8.15
N LEU A 391 23.18 -7.98 -7.35
CA LEU A 391 24.46 -8.54 -7.79
C LEU A 391 24.38 -10.06 -7.76
N GLU A 392 24.80 -10.72 -8.86
CA GLU A 392 24.90 -12.17 -8.89
C GLU A 392 25.89 -12.64 -7.80
N THR A 393 25.38 -13.39 -6.83
CA THR A 393 26.23 -14.09 -5.87
C THR A 393 26.97 -15.19 -6.65
N THR A 394 28.26 -15.02 -6.88
CA THR A 394 29.11 -16.10 -7.38
C THR A 394 29.13 -17.17 -6.29
N VAL A 395 28.31 -18.20 -6.44
CA VAL A 395 28.39 -19.40 -5.62
C VAL A 395 29.73 -20.05 -5.99
N TYR A 396 30.76 -19.84 -5.18
CA TYR A 396 31.92 -20.70 -5.24
C TYR A 396 31.46 -22.08 -4.76
N GLU A 397 31.23 -23.00 -5.68
CA GLU A 397 31.14 -24.42 -5.35
C GLU A 397 32.40 -24.75 -4.55
N GLU A 398 32.27 -25.02 -3.25
CA GLU A 398 33.37 -25.63 -2.49
C GLU A 398 33.68 -26.95 -3.18
N GLY A 399 34.76 -26.94 -3.94
CA GLY A 399 35.25 -28.14 -4.60
C GLY A 399 35.57 -29.18 -3.53
N ASP A 400 34.91 -30.31 -3.65
CA ASP A 400 35.23 -31.55 -2.93
C ASP A 400 36.72 -31.78 -2.95
N SER A 401 37.35 -31.64 -1.78
CA SER A 401 38.73 -32.05 -1.53
C SER A 401 38.78 -33.28 -0.63
#